data_0246567b6f3fc353019133487fc942a1
#
_entry.id   0246567b6f3fc353019133487fc942a1
#
_cell.length_a   1.000
_cell.length_b   1.000
_cell.length_c   1.000
_cell.angle_alpha   90.00
_cell.angle_beta   90.00
_cell.angle_gamma   90.00
#
_symmetry.space_group_name_H-M   'P 1'
#
loop_
_entity.id
_entity.type
_entity.pdbx_description
1 polymer ?
#
loop_
_entity_poly.entity_id
_entity_poly.type
_entity_poly.pdbx_seq_one_letter_code
_entity_poly.pdbx_strand_id
1 'polypeptide(L)'
;MFEGVNVALGVTGSIAAVRVVELAHELRREGATVRAVTTPSAESIIHPWAIEFATDAPPITEITGRVEHVDLCGREGWADVLLVAPATANTVGKVASAVDDTPVTTCVTTALGAGVPVVVAPAMHEPMYDHPGVLDALDRLESWGVNLVAPRLE
;
A
#
# COMPACT_ATOMS: atom_id res chain seq x y z
N MET A 1 17.55 11.15 -3.52
CA MET A 1 16.32 11.66 -4.17
C MET A 1 15.16 11.75 -3.17
N PHE A 2 15.04 10.81 -2.24
CA PHE A 2 13.95 10.79 -1.27
C PHE A 2 14.40 11.09 0.17
N GLU A 3 15.49 11.83 0.33
CA GLU A 3 16.00 12.19 1.65
C GLU A 3 14.93 12.91 2.47
N GLY A 4 14.69 12.45 3.69
CA GLY A 4 13.70 13.01 4.59
C GLY A 4 12.24 12.64 4.26
N VAL A 5 11.99 11.82 3.25
CA VAL A 5 10.64 11.37 2.89
C VAL A 5 10.29 10.12 3.70
N ASN A 6 9.15 10.17 4.37
CA ASN A 6 8.58 9.05 5.11
C ASN A 6 7.55 8.33 4.25
N VAL A 7 7.86 7.11 3.85
CA VAL A 7 7.00 6.27 3.01
C VAL A 7 6.31 5.22 3.86
N ALA A 8 4.98 5.25 3.91
CA ALA A 8 4.19 4.14 4.40
C ALA A 8 3.98 3.16 3.22
N LEU A 9 4.36 1.91 3.40
CA LEU A 9 4.31 0.88 2.36
C LEU A 9 3.23 -0.15 2.70
N GLY A 10 2.12 -0.12 1.99
CA GLY A 10 1.04 -1.08 2.11
C GLY A 10 1.29 -2.28 1.21
N VAL A 11 1.33 -3.48 1.79
CA VAL A 11 1.61 -4.73 1.05
C VAL A 11 0.37 -5.61 1.08
N THR A 12 -0.14 -5.96 -0.09
CA THR A 12 -1.32 -6.83 -0.22
C THR A 12 -0.98 -8.17 -0.86
N GLY A 13 -1.93 -9.08 -0.90
CA GLY A 13 -1.71 -10.50 -1.17
C GLY A 13 -1.57 -10.89 -2.65
N SER A 14 -0.82 -10.13 -3.42
CA SER A 14 -0.38 -10.54 -4.76
C SER A 14 0.92 -11.34 -4.67
N ILE A 15 1.13 -12.27 -5.59
CA ILE A 15 2.42 -12.97 -5.68
C ILE A 15 3.59 -11.98 -5.88
N ALA A 16 3.32 -10.82 -6.46
CA ALA A 16 4.31 -9.75 -6.59
C ALA A 16 4.83 -9.22 -5.23
N ALA A 17 4.17 -9.56 -4.12
CA ALA A 17 4.65 -9.21 -2.78
C ALA A 17 6.05 -9.76 -2.48
N VAL A 18 6.49 -10.81 -3.17
CA VAL A 18 7.87 -11.34 -3.04
C VAL A 18 8.93 -10.30 -3.42
N ARG A 19 8.55 -9.28 -4.19
CA ARG A 19 9.45 -8.20 -4.63
C ARG A 19 9.56 -7.04 -3.62
N VAL A 20 8.80 -7.08 -2.55
CA VAL A 20 8.71 -5.96 -1.60
C VAL A 20 10.03 -5.69 -0.88
N VAL A 21 10.82 -6.73 -0.61
CA VAL A 21 12.14 -6.57 0.02
C VAL A 21 13.05 -5.71 -0.87
N GLU A 22 13.09 -5.98 -2.17
CA GLU A 22 13.85 -5.18 -3.13
C GLU A 22 13.34 -3.74 -3.18
N LEU A 23 12.03 -3.57 -3.25
CA LEU A 23 11.40 -2.25 -3.29
C LEU A 23 11.75 -1.42 -2.05
N ALA A 24 11.63 -2.00 -0.88
CA ALA A 24 11.96 -1.32 0.36
C ALA A 24 13.43 -0.92 0.42
N HIS A 25 14.33 -1.82 0.01
CA HIS A 25 15.76 -1.52 -0.06
C HIS A 25 16.04 -0.40 -1.05
N GLU A 26 15.38 -0.39 -2.21
CA GLU A 26 15.58 0.65 -3.22
C GLU A 26 15.12 2.02 -2.71
N LEU A 27 13.94 2.09 -2.08
CA LEU A 27 13.44 3.33 -1.47
C LEU A 27 14.41 3.85 -0.41
N ARG A 28 14.96 2.97 0.42
CA ARG A 28 15.93 3.35 1.45
C ARG A 28 17.27 3.80 0.86
N ARG A 29 17.73 3.17 -0.21
CA ARG A 29 18.93 3.63 -0.92
C ARG A 29 18.77 5.04 -1.48
N GLU A 30 17.57 5.39 -1.89
CA GLU A 30 17.23 6.74 -2.34
C GLU A 30 17.01 7.74 -1.19
N GLY A 31 17.14 7.32 0.05
CA GLY A 31 17.08 8.18 1.24
C GLY A 31 15.79 8.15 2.03
N ALA A 32 14.78 7.41 1.59
CA ALA A 32 13.50 7.33 2.28
C ALA A 32 13.60 6.51 3.57
N THR A 33 12.76 6.84 4.55
CA THR A 33 12.44 5.97 5.67
C THR A 33 11.14 5.24 5.33
N VAL A 34 11.13 3.92 5.51
CA VAL A 34 9.98 3.09 5.11
C VAL A 34 9.40 2.39 6.34
N ARG A 35 8.09 2.48 6.50
CA ARG A 35 7.31 1.70 7.46
C ARG A 35 6.24 0.94 6.70
N ALA A 36 6.17 -0.37 6.92
CA ALA A 36 5.22 -1.23 6.20
C ALA A 36 3.97 -1.53 7.01
N VAL A 37 2.88 -1.74 6.29
CA VAL A 37 1.62 -2.27 6.81
C VAL A 37 1.17 -3.37 5.86
N THR A 38 0.70 -4.49 6.40
CA THR A 38 0.38 -5.68 5.61
C THR A 38 -1.05 -6.13 5.78
N THR A 39 -1.58 -6.80 4.76
CA THR A 39 -2.82 -7.54 4.86
C THR A 39 -2.54 -8.98 5.33
N PRO A 40 -3.53 -9.68 5.91
CA PRO A 40 -3.36 -11.10 6.24
C PRO A 40 -2.96 -11.96 5.04
N SER A 41 -3.51 -11.68 3.85
CA SER A 41 -3.13 -12.43 2.63
C SER A 41 -1.69 -12.15 2.20
N ALA A 42 -1.16 -10.96 2.42
CA ALA A 42 0.24 -10.67 2.13
C ALA A 42 1.18 -11.53 2.98
N GLU A 43 0.80 -11.80 4.22
CA GLU A 43 1.59 -12.62 5.14
C GLU A 43 1.66 -14.09 4.74
N SER A 44 0.74 -14.54 3.87
CA SER A 44 0.81 -15.88 3.26
C SER A 44 1.82 -15.95 2.12
N ILE A 45 2.30 -14.81 1.62
CA ILE A 45 3.24 -14.72 0.49
C ILE A 45 4.64 -14.33 0.98
N ILE A 46 4.71 -13.35 1.88
CA ILE A 46 5.97 -12.86 2.43
C ILE A 46 5.87 -12.75 3.95
N HIS A 47 6.84 -13.34 4.63
CA HIS A 47 6.83 -13.33 6.09
C HIS A 47 7.13 -11.92 6.63
N PRO A 48 6.44 -11.48 7.70
CA PRO A 48 6.69 -10.18 8.32
C PRO A 48 8.16 -9.93 8.70
N TRP A 49 8.93 -10.95 9.04
CA TRP A 49 10.34 -10.81 9.35
C TRP A 49 11.17 -10.36 8.15
N ALA A 50 10.83 -10.78 6.93
CA ALA A 50 11.52 -10.33 5.74
C ALA A 50 11.28 -8.84 5.50
N ILE A 51 10.06 -8.37 5.76
CA ILE A 51 9.70 -6.95 5.65
C ILE A 51 10.39 -6.13 6.74
N GLU A 52 10.43 -6.64 7.97
CA GLU A 52 11.15 -6.01 9.08
C GLU A 52 12.62 -5.82 8.75
N PHE A 53 13.27 -6.85 8.22
CA PHE A 53 14.66 -6.77 7.77
C PHE A 53 14.83 -5.67 6.71
N ALA A 54 13.93 -5.61 5.73
CA ALA A 54 14.02 -4.67 4.62
C ALA A 54 13.77 -3.21 5.02
N THR A 55 12.93 -2.99 6.03
CA THR A 55 12.51 -1.64 6.46
C THR A 55 13.13 -1.19 7.77
N ASP A 56 13.83 -2.08 8.47
CA ASP A 56 14.41 -1.84 9.78
C ASP A 56 13.37 -1.53 10.88
N ALA A 57 12.14 -1.99 10.67
CA ALA A 57 11.05 -1.87 11.64
C ALA A 57 10.02 -2.97 11.43
N PRO A 58 9.40 -3.51 12.51
CA PRO A 58 8.34 -4.51 12.34
C PRO A 58 7.16 -3.90 11.57
N PRO A 59 6.60 -4.63 10.59
CA PRO A 59 5.43 -4.15 9.89
C PRO A 59 4.20 -4.10 10.80
N ILE A 60 3.28 -3.20 10.51
CA ILE A 60 1.96 -3.18 11.14
C ILE A 60 1.14 -4.29 10.49
N THR A 61 0.79 -5.29 11.27
CA THR A 61 0.02 -6.46 10.81
C THR A 61 -1.43 -6.43 11.28
N GLU A 62 -1.76 -5.51 12.17
CA GLU A 62 -3.03 -5.44 12.87
C GLU A 62 -3.32 -4.00 13.28
N ILE A 63 -4.56 -3.59 13.19
CA ILE A 63 -5.01 -2.30 13.76
C ILE A 63 -5.57 -2.58 15.14
N THR A 64 -5.00 -1.92 16.14
CA THR A 64 -5.34 -2.12 17.56
C THR A 64 -5.88 -0.84 18.19
N GLY A 65 -6.05 -0.87 19.51
CA GLY A 65 -6.37 0.32 20.29
C GLY A 65 -5.32 1.42 20.27
N ARG A 66 -4.15 1.18 19.66
CA ARG A 66 -3.13 2.21 19.44
C ARG A 66 -3.40 3.07 18.20
N VAL A 67 -4.45 2.76 17.44
CA VAL A 67 -4.88 3.47 16.23
C VAL A 67 -3.74 3.72 15.24
N GLU A 68 -3.00 2.68 14.88
CA GLU A 68 -1.80 2.73 14.06
C GLU A 68 -2.03 3.45 12.73
N HIS A 69 -3.23 3.32 12.15
CA HIS A 69 -3.60 3.98 10.90
C HIS A 69 -3.60 5.51 11.04
N VAL A 70 -3.99 6.04 12.20
CA VAL A 70 -3.99 7.48 12.46
C VAL A 70 -2.55 7.98 12.66
N ASP A 71 -1.77 7.26 13.45
CA ASP A 71 -0.37 7.62 13.70
C ASP A 71 0.47 7.53 12.41
N LEU A 72 0.15 6.61 11.53
CA LEU A 72 0.88 6.42 10.28
C LEU A 72 0.39 7.39 9.19
N CYS A 73 -0.90 7.45 8.92
CA CYS A 73 -1.49 8.08 7.73
C CYS A 73 -2.48 9.21 8.03
N GLY A 74 -2.69 9.58 9.29
CA GLY A 74 -3.58 10.69 9.64
C GLY A 74 -3.01 12.05 9.25
N ARG A 75 -3.79 13.12 9.49
CA ARG A 75 -3.41 14.50 9.13
C ARG A 75 -2.10 14.96 9.77
N GLU A 76 -1.84 14.52 10.98
CA GLU A 76 -0.60 14.78 11.72
C GLU A 76 0.24 13.52 11.85
N GLY A 77 0.03 12.56 10.93
CA GLY A 77 0.68 11.28 10.94
C GLY A 77 2.13 11.34 10.43
N TRP A 78 2.78 10.20 10.53
CA TRP A 78 4.19 10.08 10.18
C TRP A 78 4.44 10.11 8.66
N ALA A 79 3.54 9.55 7.84
CA ALA A 79 3.78 9.34 6.42
C ALA A 79 3.65 10.63 5.60
N ASP A 80 4.59 10.85 4.72
CA ASP A 80 4.51 11.87 3.67
C ASP A 80 3.78 11.33 2.43
N VAL A 81 3.79 10.03 2.23
CA VAL A 81 3.13 9.33 1.14
C VAL A 81 2.79 7.91 1.57
N LEU A 82 1.64 7.41 1.10
CA LEU A 82 1.27 6.01 1.23
C LEU A 82 1.41 5.34 -0.13
N LEU A 83 2.29 4.37 -0.22
CA LEU A 83 2.50 3.55 -1.40
C LEU A 83 1.88 2.16 -1.16
N VAL A 84 0.88 1.78 -1.93
CA VAL A 84 0.30 0.43 -1.90
C VAL A 84 0.89 -0.37 -3.05
N ALA A 85 1.82 -1.24 -2.74
CA ALA A 85 2.57 -2.03 -3.72
C ALA A 85 2.99 -3.39 -3.14
N PRO A 86 2.50 -4.48 -3.69
CA PRO A 86 1.50 -4.57 -4.76
C PRO A 86 0.09 -4.34 -4.24
N ALA A 87 -0.80 -3.88 -5.12
CA ALA A 87 -2.23 -3.75 -4.84
C ALA A 87 -3.02 -4.79 -5.65
N THR A 88 -3.70 -5.69 -4.96
CA THR A 88 -4.57 -6.70 -5.58
C THR A 88 -5.84 -6.07 -6.14
N ALA A 89 -6.53 -6.78 -7.04
CA ALA A 89 -7.86 -6.40 -7.49
C ALA A 89 -8.84 -6.24 -6.32
N ASN A 90 -8.76 -7.14 -5.34
CA ASN A 90 -9.55 -7.06 -4.11
C ASN A 90 -9.30 -5.73 -3.37
N THR A 91 -8.05 -5.35 -3.22
CA THR A 91 -7.67 -4.10 -2.53
C THR A 91 -8.16 -2.89 -3.31
N VAL A 92 -7.95 -2.85 -4.63
CA VAL A 92 -8.42 -1.77 -5.50
C VAL A 92 -9.94 -1.61 -5.40
N GLY A 93 -10.68 -2.71 -5.49
CA GLY A 93 -12.14 -2.69 -5.37
C GLY A 93 -12.63 -2.20 -4.00
N LYS A 94 -12.00 -2.66 -2.94
CA LYS A 94 -12.34 -2.24 -1.57
C LYS A 94 -12.08 -0.75 -1.35
N VAL A 95 -10.92 -0.28 -1.74
CA VAL A 95 -10.56 1.14 -1.61
C VAL A 95 -11.54 2.02 -2.36
N ALA A 96 -11.90 1.65 -3.59
CA ALA A 96 -12.86 2.40 -4.41
C ALA A 96 -14.27 2.40 -3.82
N SER A 97 -14.59 1.44 -2.96
CA SER A 97 -15.89 1.30 -2.31
C SER A 97 -15.87 1.71 -0.83
N ALA A 98 -14.77 2.27 -0.36
CA ALA A 98 -14.57 2.67 1.04
C ALA A 98 -14.73 1.51 2.04
N VAL A 99 -14.32 0.30 1.65
CA VAL A 99 -14.27 -0.87 2.53
C VAL A 99 -12.90 -0.93 3.18
N ASP A 100 -12.85 -0.84 4.50
CA ASP A 100 -11.60 -0.75 5.25
C ASP A 100 -11.42 -1.89 6.27
N ASP A 101 -11.56 -3.11 5.81
CA ASP A 101 -11.52 -4.32 6.64
C ASP A 101 -10.14 -4.99 6.76
N THR A 102 -9.10 -4.33 6.29
CA THR A 102 -7.70 -4.77 6.48
C THR A 102 -6.85 -3.59 6.97
N PRO A 103 -5.67 -3.84 7.57
CA PRO A 103 -4.79 -2.74 7.95
C PRO A 103 -4.42 -1.81 6.80
N VAL A 104 -4.21 -2.37 5.60
CA VAL A 104 -3.87 -1.57 4.42
C VAL A 104 -5.05 -0.72 3.97
N THR A 105 -6.24 -1.30 3.82
CA THR A 105 -7.43 -0.54 3.40
C THR A 105 -7.80 0.53 4.41
N THR A 106 -7.64 0.26 5.71
CA THR A 106 -7.85 1.27 6.75
C THR A 106 -6.86 2.43 6.62
N CYS A 107 -5.59 2.14 6.33
CA CYS A 107 -4.60 3.18 6.07
C CYS A 107 -4.93 4.01 4.83
N VAL A 108 -5.41 3.38 3.75
CA VAL A 108 -5.80 4.11 2.53
C VAL A 108 -6.99 5.03 2.80
N THR A 109 -8.02 4.52 3.46
CA THR A 109 -9.18 5.34 3.86
C THR A 109 -8.74 6.56 4.66
N THR A 110 -7.85 6.36 5.62
CA THR A 110 -7.32 7.43 6.47
C THR A 110 -6.50 8.43 5.66
N ALA A 111 -5.59 7.95 4.83
CA ALA A 111 -4.73 8.80 4.01
C ALA A 111 -5.53 9.66 3.04
N LEU A 112 -6.49 9.08 2.33
CA LEU A 112 -7.34 9.82 1.40
C LEU A 112 -8.14 10.91 2.10
N GLY A 113 -8.72 10.60 3.26
CA GLY A 113 -9.46 11.58 4.04
C GLY A 113 -8.59 12.67 4.63
N ALA A 114 -7.34 12.36 4.95
CA ALA A 114 -6.38 13.30 5.54
C ALA A 114 -5.65 14.17 4.48
N GLY A 115 -5.76 13.83 3.20
CA GLY A 115 -5.03 14.52 2.14
C GLY A 115 -3.58 14.06 1.99
N VAL A 116 -3.22 12.91 2.54
CA VAL A 116 -1.91 12.30 2.33
C VAL A 116 -1.85 11.72 0.91
N PRO A 117 -0.83 12.04 0.11
CA PRO A 117 -0.69 11.46 -1.23
C PRO A 117 -0.68 9.93 -1.20
N VAL A 118 -1.44 9.32 -2.10
CA VAL A 118 -1.53 7.87 -2.24
C VAL A 118 -1.08 7.46 -3.64
N VAL A 119 -0.17 6.50 -3.68
CA VAL A 119 0.32 5.87 -4.91
C VAL A 119 -0.07 4.40 -4.86
N VAL A 120 -0.69 3.90 -5.91
CA VAL A 120 -1.12 2.50 -6.00
C VAL A 120 -0.45 1.83 -7.19
N ALA A 121 0.20 0.71 -6.93
CA ALA A 121 0.81 -0.15 -7.96
C ALA A 121 0.00 -1.43 -8.11
N PRO A 122 -1.02 -1.45 -8.98
CA PRO A 122 -1.85 -2.64 -9.18
C PRO A 122 -1.02 -3.81 -9.71
N ALA A 123 -1.31 -5.02 -9.22
CA ALA A 123 -0.65 -6.24 -9.67
C ALA A 123 -1.69 -7.38 -9.70
N MET A 124 -2.03 -7.83 -10.88
CA MET A 124 -3.01 -8.87 -11.11
C MET A 124 -2.87 -9.42 -12.53
N HIS A 125 -3.46 -10.57 -12.79
CA HIS A 125 -3.49 -11.12 -14.14
C HIS A 125 -4.35 -10.25 -15.07
N GLU A 126 -4.00 -10.24 -16.36
CA GLU A 126 -4.64 -9.38 -17.36
C GLU A 126 -6.17 -9.44 -17.37
N PRO A 127 -6.82 -10.64 -17.31
CA PRO A 127 -8.28 -10.67 -17.27
C PRO A 127 -8.91 -9.95 -16.08
N MET A 128 -8.20 -9.88 -14.97
CA MET A 128 -8.67 -9.14 -13.79
C MET A 128 -8.61 -7.63 -14.03
N TYR A 129 -7.58 -7.16 -14.75
CA TYR A 129 -7.52 -5.77 -15.21
C TYR A 129 -8.68 -5.41 -16.11
N ASP A 130 -9.05 -6.32 -17.00
CA ASP A 130 -10.11 -6.10 -17.99
C ASP A 130 -11.51 -6.24 -17.38
N HIS A 131 -11.63 -6.65 -16.12
CA HIS A 131 -12.92 -6.71 -15.45
C HIS A 131 -13.53 -5.30 -15.34
N PRO A 132 -14.76 -5.10 -15.81
CA PRO A 132 -15.38 -3.76 -15.81
C PRO A 132 -15.37 -3.07 -14.46
N GLY A 133 -15.59 -3.83 -13.38
CA GLY A 133 -15.58 -3.31 -12.01
C GLY A 133 -14.20 -2.86 -11.55
N VAL A 134 -13.14 -3.55 -12.00
CA VAL A 134 -11.76 -3.17 -11.68
C VAL A 134 -11.37 -1.90 -12.43
N LEU A 135 -11.69 -1.83 -13.71
CA LEU A 135 -11.47 -0.61 -14.52
C LEU A 135 -12.19 0.60 -13.90
N ASP A 136 -13.45 0.41 -13.50
CA ASP A 136 -14.26 1.42 -12.84
C ASP A 136 -13.62 1.87 -11.51
N ALA A 137 -13.15 0.92 -10.73
CA ALA A 137 -12.47 1.19 -9.46
C ALA A 137 -11.19 2.00 -9.67
N LEU A 138 -10.37 1.62 -10.64
CA LEU A 138 -9.14 2.36 -10.97
C LEU A 138 -9.45 3.79 -11.42
N ASP A 139 -10.45 3.98 -12.29
CA ASP A 139 -10.89 5.31 -12.72
C ASP A 139 -11.36 6.15 -11.53
N ARG A 140 -12.07 5.55 -10.61
CA ARG A 140 -12.55 6.24 -9.41
C ARG A 140 -11.41 6.68 -8.51
N LEU A 141 -10.41 5.81 -8.28
CA LEU A 141 -9.22 6.18 -7.51
C LEU A 141 -8.48 7.34 -8.16
N GLU A 142 -8.29 7.29 -9.46
CA GLU A 142 -7.64 8.36 -10.21
C GLU A 142 -8.39 9.68 -10.09
N SER A 143 -9.73 9.63 -10.12
CA SER A 143 -10.58 10.82 -9.95
C SER A 143 -10.44 11.47 -8.56
N TRP A 144 -10.00 10.71 -7.56
CA TRP A 144 -9.71 11.20 -6.21
C TRP A 144 -8.28 11.68 -6.01
N GLY A 145 -7.47 11.67 -7.06
CA GLY A 145 -6.08 12.10 -7.01
C GLY A 145 -5.08 11.01 -6.65
N VAL A 146 -5.49 9.75 -6.63
CA VAL A 146 -4.57 8.63 -6.43
C VAL A 146 -3.69 8.50 -7.68
N ASN A 147 -2.39 8.39 -7.48
CA ASN A 147 -1.45 8.14 -8.56
C ASN A 147 -1.36 6.63 -8.81
N LEU A 148 -1.72 6.21 -10.01
CA LEU A 148 -1.64 4.81 -10.42
C LEU A 148 -0.34 4.55 -11.16
N VAL A 149 0.41 3.56 -10.71
CA VAL A 149 1.58 3.06 -11.44
C VAL A 149 1.09 2.13 -12.53
N ALA A 150 1.52 2.36 -13.77
CA ALA A 150 1.13 1.52 -14.89
C ALA A 150 1.58 0.07 -14.65
N PRO A 151 0.68 -0.92 -14.87
CA PRO A 151 1.05 -2.32 -14.70
C PRO A 151 2.04 -2.76 -15.77
N ARG A 152 2.93 -3.69 -15.38
CA ARG A 152 3.62 -4.50 -16.38
C ARG A 152 2.65 -5.59 -16.80
N LEU A 153 2.33 -5.60 -18.08
CA LEU A 153 1.60 -6.71 -18.68
C LEU A 153 2.63 -7.82 -18.98
N GLU A 154 2.48 -8.95 -18.33
CA GLU A 154 3.24 -10.17 -18.65
C GLU A 154 2.39 -11.09 -19.52
#